data_2a8c1c16afeace8f20ce0394ef154281
#
_entry.id   2a8c1c16afeace8f20ce0394ef154281
#
_cell.length_a   1.000
_cell.length_b   1.000
_cell.length_c   1.000
_cell.angle_alpha   90.00
_cell.angle_beta   90.00
_cell.angle_gamma   90.00
#
_symmetry.space_group_name_H-M   'P 1'
#
loop_
_entity.id
_entity.type
_entity.pdbx_description
1 polymer ?
#
loop_
_entity_poly.entity_id
_entity_poly.type
_entity_poly.pdbx_seq_one_letter_code
_entity_poly.pdbx_strand_id
1 'polypeptide(L)'
;MKNRKFESYILKNRIPGIILSLIMVGCMIIMAWHFSLPDRIRSRTYRSIADVESRANPNDRDVTITVDRADYIGYDYYVDSERQGRYYYCQQDGRYAILLIRSNEDVLLNYTLRGRVVSADDVYTSIVDGLAQDMGIPSQQLESKVYPLIISEVDFPRIYYNMMLLVLVLTALWALYLSLIHI
;
A
#
# COMPACT_ATOMS: atom_id res chain seq x y z
N MET A 1 33.25 -50.64 8.18
CA MET A 1 31.86 -50.72 8.68
C MET A 1 31.49 -49.60 9.67
N LYS A 2 32.44 -48.86 10.24
CA LYS A 2 32.20 -47.82 11.26
C LYS A 2 31.64 -46.48 10.68
N ASN A 3 31.98 -46.14 9.43
CA ASN A 3 31.56 -44.86 8.79
C ASN A 3 30.06 -44.78 8.46
N ARG A 4 29.42 -45.87 8.04
CA ARG A 4 27.99 -45.87 7.68
C ARG A 4 27.03 -45.52 8.83
N LYS A 5 27.37 -45.92 10.06
CA LYS A 5 26.56 -45.63 11.24
C LYS A 5 26.67 -44.17 11.65
N PHE A 6 27.85 -43.56 11.46
CA PHE A 6 28.08 -42.14 11.78
C PHE A 6 27.38 -41.23 10.75
N GLU A 7 27.46 -41.55 9.46
CA GLU A 7 26.74 -40.84 8.40
C GLU A 7 25.22 -40.93 8.58
N SER A 8 24.68 -42.09 8.93
CA SER A 8 23.25 -42.25 9.18
C SER A 8 22.77 -41.49 10.41
N TYR A 9 23.61 -41.35 11.44
CA TYR A 9 23.27 -40.55 12.64
C TYR A 9 23.27 -39.05 12.36
N ILE A 10 24.25 -38.56 11.60
CA ILE A 10 24.32 -37.18 11.16
C ILE A 10 23.13 -36.85 10.26
N LEU A 11 22.80 -37.68 9.28
CA LEU A 11 21.66 -37.50 8.40
C LEU A 11 20.35 -37.46 9.17
N LYS A 12 20.16 -38.38 10.13
CA LYS A 12 18.94 -38.48 10.93
C LYS A 12 18.68 -37.23 11.80
N ASN A 13 19.74 -36.58 12.28
CA ASN A 13 19.60 -35.35 13.06
C ASN A 13 19.48 -34.07 12.19
N ARG A 14 19.93 -34.10 10.92
CA ARG A 14 19.85 -32.95 10.00
C ARG A 14 18.50 -32.87 9.29
N ILE A 15 17.87 -34.01 9.00
CA ILE A 15 16.58 -34.07 8.28
C ILE A 15 15.49 -33.20 8.95
N PRO A 16 15.27 -33.24 10.28
CA PRO A 16 14.24 -32.41 10.91
C PRO A 16 14.45 -30.90 10.72
N GLY A 17 15.71 -30.43 10.78
CA GLY A 17 16.05 -29.03 10.58
C GLY A 17 15.79 -28.55 9.14
N ILE A 18 16.14 -29.37 8.16
CA ILE A 18 15.89 -29.09 6.74
C ILE A 18 14.38 -29.05 6.46
N ILE A 19 13.64 -30.04 6.99
CA ILE A 19 12.18 -30.08 6.82
C ILE A 19 11.52 -28.85 7.44
N LEU A 20 11.92 -28.47 8.66
CA LEU A 20 11.39 -27.29 9.34
C LEU A 20 11.67 -26.00 8.55
N SER A 21 12.89 -25.86 8.01
CA SER A 21 13.26 -24.71 7.16
C SER A 21 12.42 -24.64 5.88
N LEU A 22 12.19 -25.78 5.23
CA LEU A 22 11.35 -25.87 4.04
C LEU A 22 9.89 -25.53 4.35
N ILE A 23 9.36 -25.98 5.47
CA ILE A 23 8.00 -25.64 5.92
C ILE A 23 7.90 -24.14 6.17
N MET A 24 8.86 -23.53 6.86
CA MET A 24 8.85 -22.08 7.11
C MET A 24 8.91 -21.27 5.82
N VAL A 25 9.79 -21.63 4.88
CA VAL A 25 9.87 -20.98 3.57
C VAL A 25 8.56 -21.16 2.80
N GLY A 26 7.98 -22.34 2.81
CA GLY A 26 6.67 -22.61 2.20
C GLY A 26 5.55 -21.76 2.80
N CYS A 27 5.46 -21.65 4.12
CA CYS A 27 4.50 -20.78 4.80
C CYS A 27 4.69 -19.31 4.44
N MET A 28 5.94 -18.85 4.32
CA MET A 28 6.22 -17.48 3.92
C MET A 28 5.84 -17.18 2.48
N ILE A 29 6.07 -18.12 1.56
CA ILE A 29 5.63 -17.98 0.16
C ILE A 29 4.10 -17.91 0.10
N ILE A 30 3.41 -18.78 0.84
CA ILE A 30 1.94 -18.78 0.91
C ILE A 30 1.43 -17.47 1.51
N MET A 31 2.02 -16.97 2.59
CA MET A 31 1.67 -15.68 3.18
C MET A 31 1.93 -14.52 2.21
N ALA A 32 3.09 -14.50 1.55
CA ALA A 32 3.41 -13.50 0.54
C ALA A 32 2.40 -13.49 -0.60
N TRP A 33 1.96 -14.64 -1.03
CA TRP A 33 0.92 -14.80 -2.05
C TRP A 33 -0.46 -14.37 -1.54
N HIS A 34 -0.85 -14.81 -0.35
CA HIS A 34 -2.14 -14.48 0.26
C HIS A 34 -2.32 -12.97 0.45
N PHE A 35 -1.25 -12.27 0.83
CA PHE A 35 -1.26 -10.81 0.97
C PHE A 35 -0.98 -10.06 -0.35
N SER A 36 -0.96 -10.75 -1.49
CA SER A 36 -0.71 -10.17 -2.81
C SER A 36 0.54 -9.27 -2.86
N LEU A 37 1.59 -9.66 -2.13
CA LEU A 37 2.84 -8.90 -2.05
C LEU A 37 3.45 -8.58 -3.42
N PRO A 38 3.50 -9.51 -4.40
CA PRO A 38 4.07 -9.23 -5.71
C PRO A 38 3.35 -8.09 -6.43
N ASP A 39 2.02 -8.03 -6.33
CA ASP A 39 1.19 -7.00 -6.98
C ASP A 39 1.34 -5.65 -6.30
N ARG A 40 1.58 -5.67 -4.99
CA ARG A 40 1.72 -4.48 -4.16
C ARG A 40 3.13 -3.87 -4.22
N ILE A 41 4.17 -4.67 -4.44
CA ILE A 41 5.53 -4.17 -4.71
C ILE A 41 5.56 -3.44 -6.06
N ARG A 42 4.74 -3.87 -7.02
CA ARG A 42 4.53 -3.25 -8.32
C ARG A 42 3.31 -2.32 -8.30
N SER A 43 3.30 -1.28 -7.44
CA SER A 43 2.28 -0.24 -7.60
C SER A 43 2.31 0.27 -9.04
N ARG A 44 1.18 0.20 -9.74
CA ARG A 44 1.11 0.67 -11.11
C ARG A 44 1.21 2.18 -11.13
N THR A 45 2.12 2.68 -11.97
CA THR A 45 2.22 4.11 -12.23
C THR A 45 1.18 4.47 -13.29
N TYR A 46 0.30 5.39 -12.95
CA TYR A 46 -0.70 5.95 -13.84
C TYR A 46 -0.28 7.35 -14.25
N ARG A 47 -0.62 7.74 -15.48
CA ARG A 47 -0.31 9.07 -15.99
C ARG A 47 -1.35 10.12 -15.59
N SER A 48 -2.59 9.69 -15.41
CA SER A 48 -3.69 10.56 -15.05
C SER A 48 -4.65 9.87 -14.09
N ILE A 49 -5.47 10.68 -13.39
CA ILE A 49 -6.52 10.18 -12.49
C ILE A 49 -7.64 9.52 -13.30
N ALA A 50 -7.90 9.99 -14.52
CA ALA A 50 -8.82 9.34 -15.45
C ALA A 50 -8.38 7.91 -15.80
N ASP A 51 -7.07 7.67 -15.95
CA ASP A 51 -6.52 6.32 -16.12
C ASP A 51 -6.76 5.45 -14.88
N VAL A 52 -6.66 6.02 -13.69
CA VAL A 52 -6.98 5.31 -12.42
C VAL A 52 -8.46 4.94 -12.38
N GLU A 53 -9.37 5.88 -12.66
CA GLU A 53 -10.81 5.62 -12.69
C GLU A 53 -11.17 4.51 -13.67
N SER A 54 -10.61 4.55 -14.89
CA SER A 54 -10.98 3.62 -15.97
C SER A 54 -10.37 2.23 -15.85
N ARG A 55 -9.22 2.10 -15.21
CA ARG A 55 -8.40 0.87 -15.20
C ARG A 55 -8.19 0.28 -13.80
N ALA A 56 -8.58 0.98 -12.74
CA ALA A 56 -8.46 0.46 -11.38
C ALA A 56 -9.38 -0.76 -11.24
N ASN A 57 -8.77 -1.94 -11.35
CA ASN A 57 -9.45 -3.18 -10.99
C ASN A 57 -9.70 -3.15 -9.47
N PRO A 58 -10.85 -3.62 -8.94
CA PRO A 58 -11.10 -3.75 -7.50
C PRO A 58 -9.99 -4.45 -6.72
N ASN A 59 -9.19 -5.27 -7.40
CA ASN A 59 -8.05 -5.97 -6.82
C ASN A 59 -6.72 -5.20 -6.90
N ASP A 60 -6.63 -4.13 -7.70
CA ASP A 60 -5.40 -3.38 -8.02
C ASP A 60 -5.54 -1.94 -7.51
N ARG A 61 -5.68 -1.84 -6.18
CA ARG A 61 -6.01 -0.56 -5.51
C ARG A 61 -4.80 0.33 -5.22
N ASP A 62 -3.58 -0.21 -5.31
CA ASP A 62 -2.37 0.54 -4.98
C ASP A 62 -1.82 1.22 -6.25
N VAL A 63 -1.81 2.55 -6.24
CA VAL A 63 -1.47 3.38 -7.40
C VAL A 63 -0.32 4.34 -7.08
N THR A 64 0.46 4.67 -8.09
CA THR A 64 1.41 5.79 -8.05
C THR A 64 1.02 6.79 -9.12
N ILE A 65 0.82 8.05 -8.73
CA ILE A 65 0.45 9.12 -9.62
C ILE A 65 1.22 10.39 -9.25
N THR A 66 1.57 11.18 -10.26
CA THR A 66 2.16 12.52 -10.05
C THR A 66 1.11 13.56 -10.38
N VAL A 67 0.89 14.49 -9.46
CA VAL A 67 -0.01 15.63 -9.62
C VAL A 67 0.81 16.91 -9.68
N ASP A 68 0.48 17.81 -10.62
CA ASP A 68 1.23 19.05 -10.80
C ASP A 68 1.03 19.99 -9.61
N ARG A 69 -0.22 20.06 -9.12
CA ARG A 69 -0.59 20.87 -7.99
C ARG A 69 -1.74 20.22 -7.22
N ALA A 70 -1.62 20.24 -5.89
CA ALA A 70 -2.69 19.87 -4.98
C ALA A 70 -2.79 20.92 -3.88
N ASP A 71 -4.00 21.43 -3.65
CA ASP A 71 -4.31 22.44 -2.66
C ASP A 71 -5.08 21.81 -1.50
N TYR A 72 -4.76 22.22 -0.27
CA TYR A 72 -5.43 21.76 0.95
C TYR A 72 -6.88 22.25 1.01
N ILE A 73 -7.81 21.35 1.33
CA ILE A 73 -9.25 21.63 1.35
C ILE A 73 -9.71 22.29 2.67
N GLY A 74 -8.90 22.17 3.74
CA GLY A 74 -9.30 22.61 5.08
C GLY A 74 -9.72 21.45 6.01
N TYR A 75 -9.73 20.21 5.53
CA TYR A 75 -10.12 19.04 6.32
C TYR A 75 -8.93 18.16 6.66
N ASP A 76 -8.81 17.83 7.95
CA ASP A 76 -7.79 16.91 8.46
C ASP A 76 -8.41 15.54 8.74
N TYR A 77 -7.61 14.49 8.50
CA TYR A 77 -7.98 13.11 8.81
C TYR A 77 -7.34 12.67 10.13
N TYR A 78 -8.15 12.24 11.07
CA TYR A 78 -7.73 11.79 12.39
C TYR A 78 -8.06 10.33 12.61
N VAL A 79 -7.13 9.60 13.26
CA VAL A 79 -7.33 8.25 13.80
C VAL A 79 -6.87 8.28 15.25
N ASP A 80 -7.69 7.82 16.19
CA ASP A 80 -7.40 7.81 17.62
C ASP A 80 -6.90 9.17 18.16
N SER A 81 -7.52 10.26 17.69
CA SER A 81 -7.17 11.65 18.01
C SER A 81 -5.80 12.13 17.49
N GLU A 82 -5.08 11.32 16.72
CA GLU A 82 -3.86 11.70 16.03
C GLU A 82 -4.14 12.04 14.56
N ARG A 83 -3.62 13.18 14.10
CA ARG A 83 -3.73 13.55 12.70
C ARG A 83 -2.86 12.64 11.84
N GLN A 84 -3.50 11.88 10.96
CA GLN A 84 -2.84 10.93 10.06
C GLN A 84 -2.61 11.50 8.66
N GLY A 85 -3.38 12.52 8.27
CA GLY A 85 -3.28 13.12 6.94
C GLY A 85 -4.17 14.35 6.80
N ARG A 86 -4.12 14.94 5.62
CA ARG A 86 -4.91 16.08 5.20
C ARG A 86 -5.55 15.80 3.84
N TYR A 87 -6.75 16.33 3.64
CA TYR A 87 -7.43 16.22 2.36
C TYR A 87 -7.01 17.37 1.44
N TYR A 88 -6.66 17.01 0.22
CA TYR A 88 -6.29 17.94 -0.85
C TYR A 88 -7.20 17.71 -2.05
N TYR A 89 -7.39 18.74 -2.85
CA TYR A 89 -7.92 18.57 -4.19
C TYR A 89 -6.84 18.87 -5.21
N CYS A 90 -6.90 18.20 -6.34
CA CYS A 90 -6.16 18.57 -7.54
C CYS A 90 -7.10 18.60 -8.73
N GLN A 91 -6.76 19.43 -9.72
CA GLN A 91 -7.48 19.48 -10.98
C GLN A 91 -6.68 18.81 -12.08
N GLN A 92 -7.29 17.86 -12.76
CA GLN A 92 -6.70 17.20 -13.90
C GLN A 92 -7.78 16.88 -14.94
N ASP A 93 -7.49 17.15 -16.22
CA ASP A 93 -8.41 16.93 -17.34
C ASP A 93 -9.79 17.61 -17.17
N GLY A 94 -9.82 18.76 -16.50
CA GLY A 94 -11.05 19.55 -16.26
C GLY A 94 -11.93 19.00 -15.14
N ARG A 95 -11.52 17.94 -14.45
CA ARG A 95 -12.19 17.38 -13.27
C ARG A 95 -11.32 17.51 -12.03
N TYR A 96 -11.95 17.44 -10.88
CA TYR A 96 -11.28 17.47 -9.58
C TYR A 96 -11.12 16.07 -9.02
N ALA A 97 -10.04 15.83 -8.27
CA ALA A 97 -9.87 14.62 -7.51
C ALA A 97 -9.52 14.96 -6.06
N ILE A 98 -9.98 14.11 -5.15
CA ILE A 98 -9.70 14.22 -3.72
C ILE A 98 -8.53 13.27 -3.39
N LEU A 99 -7.54 13.82 -2.69
CA LEU A 99 -6.35 13.12 -2.28
C LEU A 99 -6.23 13.21 -0.74
N LEU A 100 -5.90 12.11 -0.09
CA LEU A 100 -5.56 12.09 1.34
C LEU A 100 -4.06 11.88 1.49
N ILE A 101 -3.33 12.92 1.89
CA ILE A 101 -1.87 12.97 1.87
C ILE A 101 -1.31 13.22 3.27
N ARG A 102 -0.16 12.62 3.58
CA ARG A 102 0.61 12.85 4.82
C ARG A 102 1.54 14.05 4.67
N SER A 103 0.99 15.23 4.52
CA SER A 103 1.76 16.47 4.45
C SER A 103 1.19 17.53 5.38
N ASN A 104 2.01 18.53 5.73
CA ASN A 104 1.60 19.69 6.49
C ASN A 104 1.58 20.98 5.64
N GLU A 105 1.96 20.88 4.38
CA GLU A 105 1.99 22.00 3.46
C GLU A 105 0.59 22.26 2.93
N ASP A 106 0.23 23.53 2.72
CA ASP A 106 -1.09 23.89 2.19
C ASP A 106 -1.18 23.73 0.67
N VAL A 107 -0.04 23.80 -0.02
CA VAL A 107 0.06 23.61 -1.48
C VAL A 107 1.21 22.66 -1.79
N LEU A 108 0.92 21.61 -2.54
CA LEU A 108 1.90 20.67 -3.03
C LEU A 108 2.11 20.85 -4.52
N LEU A 109 3.36 20.93 -4.96
CA LEU A 109 3.73 21.10 -6.37
C LEU A 109 4.54 19.88 -6.85
N ASN A 110 4.20 19.37 -8.05
CA ASN A 110 4.85 18.21 -8.66
C ASN A 110 4.96 17.02 -7.68
N TYR A 111 3.88 16.76 -6.95
CA TYR A 111 3.87 15.77 -5.90
C TYR A 111 3.59 14.37 -6.46
N THR A 112 4.48 13.42 -6.15
CA THR A 112 4.27 12.02 -6.51
C THR A 112 3.64 11.28 -5.33
N LEU A 113 2.36 11.00 -5.47
CA LEU A 113 1.54 10.28 -4.52
C LEU A 113 1.64 8.78 -4.78
N ARG A 114 1.93 8.02 -3.74
CA ARG A 114 1.76 6.58 -3.73
C ARG A 114 0.70 6.23 -2.70
N GLY A 115 -0.46 5.83 -3.17
CA GLY A 115 -1.62 5.65 -2.33
C GLY A 115 -2.50 4.49 -2.76
N ARG A 116 -3.55 4.29 -1.98
CA ARG A 116 -4.62 3.34 -2.27
C ARG A 116 -5.85 4.07 -2.78
N VAL A 117 -6.46 3.51 -3.80
CA VAL A 117 -7.77 3.98 -4.27
C VAL A 117 -8.84 3.50 -3.30
N VAL A 118 -9.56 4.44 -2.72
CA VAL A 118 -10.72 4.23 -1.87
C VAL A 118 -11.96 4.68 -2.67
N SER A 119 -12.98 3.84 -2.70
CA SER A 119 -14.25 4.19 -3.37
C SER A 119 -14.94 5.34 -2.63
N ALA A 120 -15.76 6.08 -3.33
CA ALA A 120 -16.62 7.09 -2.74
C ALA A 120 -17.49 6.48 -1.63
N ASP A 121 -17.43 7.06 -0.46
CA ASP A 121 -18.15 6.70 0.75
C ASP A 121 -18.80 7.94 1.37
N ASP A 122 -19.36 7.80 2.57
CA ASP A 122 -19.99 8.92 3.30
C ASP A 122 -18.98 10.05 3.59
N VAL A 123 -17.70 9.72 3.77
CA VAL A 123 -16.64 10.71 3.99
C VAL A 123 -16.39 11.52 2.72
N TYR A 124 -16.30 10.84 1.57
CA TYR A 124 -16.20 11.50 0.27
C TYR A 124 -17.36 12.46 0.05
N THR A 125 -18.59 12.01 0.27
CA THR A 125 -19.78 12.84 0.10
C THR A 125 -19.74 14.08 1.00
N SER A 126 -19.37 13.91 2.26
CA SER A 126 -19.23 15.02 3.21
C SER A 126 -18.16 16.04 2.78
N ILE A 127 -17.04 15.58 2.23
CA ILE A 127 -15.98 16.46 1.72
C ILE A 127 -16.46 17.25 0.49
N VAL A 128 -17.14 16.57 -0.45
CA VAL A 128 -17.68 17.20 -1.66
C VAL A 128 -18.75 18.24 -1.31
N ASP A 129 -19.64 17.94 -0.36
CA ASP A 129 -20.66 18.87 0.12
C ASP A 129 -20.05 20.11 0.78
N GLY A 130 -19.06 19.90 1.66
CA GLY A 130 -18.34 21.00 2.29
C GLY A 130 -17.62 21.88 1.27
N LEU A 131 -16.91 21.27 0.32
CA LEU A 131 -16.23 22.00 -0.75
C LEU A 131 -17.21 22.77 -1.64
N ALA A 132 -18.37 22.17 -1.95
CA ALA A 132 -19.43 22.85 -2.70
C ALA A 132 -19.97 24.07 -1.97
N GLN A 133 -20.16 23.96 -0.65
CA GLN A 133 -20.58 25.07 0.20
C GLN A 133 -19.54 26.19 0.20
N ASP A 134 -18.25 25.86 0.35
CA ASP A 134 -17.16 26.85 0.34
C ASP A 134 -17.04 27.56 -1.02
N MET A 135 -17.29 26.83 -2.11
CA MET A 135 -17.30 27.40 -3.47
C MET A 135 -18.61 28.13 -3.83
N GLY A 136 -19.65 28.02 -3.00
CA GLY A 136 -20.95 28.63 -3.26
C GLY A 136 -21.71 28.03 -4.46
N ILE A 137 -21.48 26.75 -4.75
CA ILE A 137 -22.13 26.00 -5.87
C ILE A 137 -22.95 24.83 -5.34
N PRO A 138 -24.00 24.38 -6.07
CA PRO A 138 -24.76 23.19 -5.66
C PRO A 138 -23.88 21.93 -5.64
N SER A 139 -24.00 21.10 -4.59
CA SER A 139 -23.22 19.85 -4.44
C SER A 139 -23.33 18.94 -5.65
N GLN A 140 -24.51 18.77 -6.24
CA GLN A 140 -24.72 17.98 -7.45
C GLN A 140 -23.89 18.45 -8.66
N GLN A 141 -23.71 19.78 -8.78
CA GLN A 141 -22.90 20.35 -9.84
C GLN A 141 -21.41 20.07 -9.62
N LEU A 142 -20.93 20.13 -8.38
CA LEU A 142 -19.55 19.79 -8.04
C LEU A 142 -19.31 18.27 -8.20
N GLU A 143 -20.20 17.44 -7.69
CA GLU A 143 -20.11 15.99 -7.76
C GLU A 143 -19.92 15.47 -9.19
N SER A 144 -20.63 16.09 -10.16
CA SER A 144 -20.46 15.73 -11.59
C SER A 144 -19.05 16.07 -12.14
N LYS A 145 -18.29 16.92 -11.46
CA LYS A 145 -16.94 17.36 -11.85
C LYS A 145 -15.83 16.74 -10.99
N VAL A 146 -16.17 15.97 -9.98
CA VAL A 146 -15.20 15.28 -9.12
C VAL A 146 -15.13 13.80 -9.49
N TYR A 147 -13.94 13.21 -9.46
CA TYR A 147 -13.78 11.78 -9.62
C TYR A 147 -14.36 11.06 -8.40
N PRO A 148 -15.18 9.99 -8.56
CA PRO A 148 -15.85 9.30 -7.45
C PRO A 148 -14.89 8.36 -6.72
N LEU A 149 -13.74 8.87 -6.35
CA LEU A 149 -12.68 8.13 -5.65
C LEU A 149 -11.80 9.07 -4.83
N ILE A 150 -11.19 8.54 -3.80
CA ILE A 150 -10.13 9.18 -3.03
C ILE A 150 -8.85 8.37 -3.24
N ILE A 151 -7.73 9.04 -3.51
CA ILE A 151 -6.42 8.39 -3.50
C ILE A 151 -5.76 8.68 -2.16
N SER A 152 -5.67 7.67 -1.31
CA SER A 152 -5.21 7.80 0.08
C SER A 152 -3.78 7.28 0.24
N GLU A 153 -2.86 8.15 0.62
CA GLU A 153 -1.52 7.76 1.07
C GLU A 153 -1.57 7.13 2.47
N VAL A 154 -2.53 7.52 3.29
CA VAL A 154 -2.68 7.05 4.67
C VAL A 154 -3.05 5.57 4.71
N ASP A 155 -3.95 5.15 3.82
CA ASP A 155 -4.40 3.77 3.73
C ASP A 155 -3.39 2.85 3.02
N PHE A 156 -2.28 3.42 2.55
CA PHE A 156 -1.21 2.62 1.98
C PHE A 156 -0.43 1.92 3.11
N PRO A 157 -0.47 0.59 3.22
CA PRO A 157 0.05 -0.14 4.37
C PRO A 157 1.59 -0.28 4.36
N ARG A 158 2.33 0.83 4.33
CA ARG A 158 3.81 0.87 4.35
C ARG A 158 4.42 0.04 5.48
N ILE A 159 3.82 0.12 6.68
CA ILE A 159 4.34 -0.57 7.87
C ILE A 159 4.27 -2.08 7.68
N TYR A 160 3.15 -2.59 7.16
CA TYR A 160 2.99 -4.03 6.92
C TYR A 160 3.99 -4.56 5.89
N TYR A 161 4.32 -3.77 4.85
CA TYR A 161 5.32 -4.17 3.86
C TYR A 161 6.71 -4.21 4.42
N ASN A 162 7.10 -3.21 5.20
CA ASN A 162 8.40 -3.17 5.84
C ASN A 162 8.56 -4.30 6.86
N MET A 163 7.54 -4.57 7.67
CA MET A 163 7.53 -5.70 8.61
C MET A 163 7.65 -7.04 7.88
N MET A 164 6.92 -7.21 6.80
CA MET A 164 6.93 -8.46 6.03
C MET A 164 8.26 -8.66 5.30
N LEU A 165 8.86 -7.60 4.75
CA LEU A 165 10.20 -7.62 4.18
C LEU A 165 11.24 -7.99 5.26
N LEU A 166 11.15 -7.39 6.45
CA LEU A 166 12.03 -7.69 7.57
C LEU A 166 11.93 -9.17 7.97
N VAL A 167 10.72 -9.72 8.10
CA VAL A 167 10.51 -11.13 8.42
C VAL A 167 11.10 -12.03 7.34
N LEU A 168 10.95 -11.67 6.06
CA LEU A 168 11.51 -12.41 4.94
C LEU A 168 13.04 -12.43 4.98
N VAL A 169 13.68 -11.28 5.22
CA VAL A 169 15.14 -11.16 5.35
C VAL A 169 15.64 -11.98 6.55
N LEU A 170 14.99 -11.87 7.71
CA LEU A 170 15.38 -12.62 8.90
C LEU A 170 15.27 -14.13 8.69
N THR A 171 14.24 -14.60 8.00
CA THR A 171 14.08 -16.02 7.70
C THR A 171 15.11 -16.51 6.71
N ALA A 172 15.47 -15.71 5.70
CA ALA A 172 16.54 -16.04 4.76
C ALA A 172 17.89 -16.12 5.48
N LEU A 173 18.20 -15.17 6.35
CA LEU A 173 19.42 -15.19 7.18
C LEU A 173 19.46 -16.39 8.11
N TRP A 174 18.33 -16.74 8.71
CA TRP A 174 18.22 -17.94 9.56
C TRP A 174 18.43 -19.23 8.78
N ALA A 175 17.88 -19.34 7.57
CA ALA A 175 18.09 -20.48 6.69
C ALA A 175 19.56 -20.61 6.26
N LEU A 176 20.22 -19.47 5.95
CA LEU A 176 21.67 -19.42 5.65
C LEU A 176 22.50 -19.85 6.86
N TYR A 177 22.18 -19.36 8.06
CA TYR A 177 22.85 -19.73 9.29
C TYR A 177 22.75 -21.24 9.56
N LEU A 178 21.57 -21.83 9.41
CA LEU A 178 21.39 -23.27 9.53
C LEU A 178 22.19 -24.06 8.48
N SER A 179 22.25 -23.56 7.24
CA SER A 179 23.04 -24.17 6.17
C SER A 179 24.53 -24.15 6.50
N LEU A 180 25.05 -23.05 7.05
CA LEU A 180 26.47 -22.91 7.42
C LEU A 180 26.87 -23.78 8.62
N ILE A 181 25.99 -23.95 9.61
CA ILE A 181 26.28 -24.80 10.79
C ILE A 181 26.21 -26.28 10.40
N HIS A 182 25.53 -26.63 9.33
CA HIS A 182 25.32 -27.99 8.92
C HIS A 182 26.24 -28.45 7.76
N ILE A 183 27.15 -27.59 7.28
CA ILE A 183 28.27 -27.99 6.43
C ILE A 183 29.44 -28.43 7.32
#